data_8af61d2fc561703cb6ed17eba45f2e9c
#
_entry.id   8af61d2fc561703cb6ed17eba45f2e9c
#
_cell.length_a   1.000
_cell.length_b   1.000
_cell.length_c   1.000
_cell.angle_alpha   90.00
_cell.angle_beta   90.00
_cell.angle_gamma   90.00
#
_symmetry.space_group_name_H-M   'P 1'
#
loop_
_entity.id
_entity.type
_entity.pdbx_description
1 polymer ?
#
loop_
_entity_poly.entity_id
_entity_poly.type
_entity_poly.pdbx_seq_one_letter_code
_entity_poly.pdbx_strand_id
1 'polypeptide(L)'
;YKLIRSNRKTVAIQLQKDGSVIVRAPKRLAVYRIEAFIKEKQSWIEQHQKRLQEQQRQKESFCLSDGQFPLFGRMLPMQMTQEKAPCWQQTVVFLPEGDEQQLKSSAEQLYRQVARQTLQSRVEHFALKLGVQPASLRINGAKGRWGSCSGKNRLNFSWRLMLAPEHCIDYVVV
;
A
#
# COMPACT_ATOMS: atom_id res chain seq x y z
N TYR A 1 6.72 22.29 -14.80
CA TYR A 1 6.26 21.09 -15.51
C TYR A 1 7.22 20.66 -16.61
N LYS A 2 7.25 19.37 -16.93
CA LYS A 2 7.98 18.82 -18.08
C LYS A 2 7.01 18.65 -19.26
N LEU A 3 7.28 19.30 -20.40
CA LEU A 3 6.46 19.16 -21.60
C LEU A 3 6.96 18.02 -22.49
N ILE A 4 6.08 17.09 -22.83
CA ILE A 4 6.35 16.00 -23.78
C ILE A 4 5.39 16.13 -24.97
N ARG A 5 5.94 16.31 -26.16
CA ARG A 5 5.17 16.37 -27.41
C ARG A 5 5.12 15.00 -28.08
N SER A 6 3.93 14.58 -28.47
CA SER A 6 3.70 13.29 -29.12
C SER A 6 2.58 13.33 -30.16
N ASN A 7 2.39 12.23 -30.88
CA ASN A 7 1.36 12.08 -31.92
C ASN A 7 -0.01 11.81 -31.30
N ARG A 8 -0.53 12.75 -30.48
CA ARG A 8 -1.81 12.66 -29.80
C ARG A 8 -2.73 13.81 -30.21
N LYS A 9 -4.05 13.64 -30.00
CA LYS A 9 -5.06 14.65 -30.34
C LYS A 9 -5.42 15.55 -29.15
N THR A 10 -5.09 15.18 -27.92
CA THR A 10 -5.50 15.88 -26.69
C THR A 10 -4.31 16.26 -25.82
N VAL A 11 -4.47 17.28 -24.98
CA VAL A 11 -3.54 17.62 -23.89
C VAL A 11 -3.89 16.77 -22.65
N ALA A 12 -2.90 16.29 -21.94
CA ALA A 12 -3.08 15.64 -20.64
C ALA A 12 -2.01 16.08 -19.64
N ILE A 13 -2.43 16.26 -18.39
CA ILE A 13 -1.57 16.49 -17.24
C ILE A 13 -1.43 15.19 -16.49
N GLN A 14 -0.22 14.81 -16.16
CA GLN A 14 0.11 13.64 -15.37
C GLN A 14 0.98 14.06 -14.19
N LEU A 15 0.54 13.77 -12.98
CA LEU A 15 1.33 13.93 -11.76
C LEU A 15 2.14 12.66 -11.50
N GLN A 16 3.42 12.82 -11.24
CA GLN A 16 4.32 11.75 -10.82
C GLN A 16 4.23 11.54 -9.31
N LYS A 17 4.77 10.42 -8.83
CA LYS A 17 4.78 10.11 -7.40
C LYS A 17 5.63 11.08 -6.55
N ASP A 18 6.60 11.73 -7.17
CA ASP A 18 7.45 12.77 -6.57
C ASP A 18 6.79 14.16 -6.57
N GLY A 19 5.55 14.26 -7.04
CA GLY A 19 4.81 15.54 -7.17
C GLY A 19 5.16 16.32 -8.43
N SER A 20 6.08 15.85 -9.29
CA SER A 20 6.41 16.51 -10.55
C SER A 20 5.28 16.41 -11.57
N VAL A 21 5.10 17.47 -12.37
CA VAL A 21 4.03 17.58 -13.35
C VAL A 21 4.58 17.32 -14.75
N ILE A 22 4.04 16.33 -15.44
CA ILE A 22 4.30 16.07 -16.86
C ILE A 22 3.08 16.46 -17.67
N VAL A 23 3.29 17.31 -18.66
CA VAL A 23 2.26 17.71 -19.62
C VAL A 23 2.54 17.04 -20.96
N ARG A 24 1.60 16.26 -21.44
CA ARG A 24 1.69 15.62 -22.77
C ARG A 24 0.76 16.35 -23.74
N ALA A 25 1.31 16.84 -24.85
CA ALA A 25 0.57 17.63 -25.83
C ALA A 25 0.84 17.18 -27.27
N PRO A 26 -0.09 17.51 -28.23
CA PRO A 26 0.13 17.33 -29.65
C PRO A 26 1.35 18.09 -30.15
N LYS A 27 2.06 17.54 -31.15
CA LYS A 27 3.28 18.16 -31.73
C LYS A 27 3.04 19.60 -32.23
N ARG A 28 1.89 19.85 -32.86
CA ARG A 28 1.56 21.15 -33.51
C ARG A 28 0.81 22.12 -32.61
N LEU A 29 0.49 21.78 -31.38
CA LEU A 29 -0.28 22.67 -30.50
C LEU A 29 0.60 23.82 -30.00
N ALA A 30 0.10 25.05 -30.14
CA ALA A 30 0.80 26.25 -29.68
C ALA A 30 1.01 26.25 -28.16
N VAL A 31 2.15 26.76 -27.70
CA VAL A 31 2.55 26.72 -26.28
C VAL A 31 1.55 27.49 -25.41
N TYR A 32 1.09 28.65 -25.85
CA TYR A 32 0.13 29.47 -25.10
C TYR A 32 -1.17 28.72 -24.76
N ARG A 33 -1.65 27.85 -25.66
CA ARG A 33 -2.82 26.99 -25.39
C ARG A 33 -2.56 25.92 -24.33
N ILE A 34 -1.34 25.40 -24.31
CA ILE A 34 -0.90 24.43 -23.28
C ILE A 34 -0.83 25.12 -21.92
N GLU A 35 -0.26 26.34 -21.87
CA GLU A 35 -0.17 27.13 -20.64
C GLU A 35 -1.55 27.55 -20.12
N ALA A 36 -2.45 27.99 -21.01
CA ALA A 36 -3.83 28.30 -20.66
C ALA A 36 -4.52 27.08 -20.01
N PHE A 37 -4.34 25.89 -20.59
CA PHE A 37 -4.89 24.64 -20.04
C PHE A 37 -4.28 24.28 -18.69
N ILE A 38 -2.96 24.47 -18.50
CA ILE A 38 -2.31 24.25 -17.21
C ILE A 38 -2.86 25.21 -16.15
N LYS A 39 -3.03 26.48 -16.51
CA LYS A 39 -3.59 27.51 -15.62
C LYS A 39 -5.02 27.18 -15.22
N GLU A 40 -5.85 26.72 -16.16
CA GLU A 40 -7.22 26.26 -15.88
C GLU A 40 -7.23 25.09 -14.87
N LYS A 41 -6.25 24.19 -14.94
CA LYS A 41 -6.15 23.01 -14.09
C LYS A 41 -5.25 23.19 -12.85
N GLN A 42 -4.81 24.43 -12.56
CA GLN A 42 -3.87 24.69 -11.50
C GLN A 42 -4.39 24.26 -10.12
N SER A 43 -5.64 24.58 -9.80
CA SER A 43 -6.28 24.16 -8.54
C SER A 43 -6.33 22.63 -8.40
N TRP A 44 -6.61 21.91 -9.46
CA TRP A 44 -6.60 20.46 -9.49
C TRP A 44 -5.17 19.92 -9.25
N ILE A 45 -4.14 20.52 -9.87
CA ILE A 45 -2.74 20.13 -9.69
C ILE A 45 -2.33 20.29 -8.21
N GLU A 46 -2.61 21.45 -7.62
CA GLU A 46 -2.27 21.77 -6.23
C GLU A 46 -2.95 20.84 -5.23
N GLN A 47 -4.24 20.56 -5.42
CA GLN A 47 -4.97 19.61 -4.56
C GLN A 47 -4.37 18.20 -4.64
N HIS A 48 -4.02 17.73 -5.84
CA HIS A 48 -3.43 16.42 -6.01
C HIS A 48 -1.99 16.34 -5.48
N GLN A 49 -1.20 17.42 -5.62
CA GLN A 49 0.13 17.49 -5.01
C GLN A 49 0.06 17.45 -3.48
N LYS A 50 -0.86 18.21 -2.86
CA LYS A 50 -1.12 18.13 -1.42
C LYS A 50 -1.49 16.72 -0.98
N ARG A 51 -2.42 16.09 -1.69
CA ARG A 51 -2.84 14.72 -1.41
C ARG A 51 -1.69 13.72 -1.52
N LEU A 52 -0.81 13.87 -2.52
CA LEU A 52 0.38 13.04 -2.66
C LEU A 52 1.37 13.26 -1.51
N GLN A 53 1.59 14.51 -1.08
CA GLN A 53 2.44 14.85 0.04
C GLN A 53 1.89 14.29 1.37
N GLU A 54 0.58 14.40 1.60
CA GLU A 54 -0.06 13.81 2.77
C GLU A 54 0.03 12.29 2.77
N GLN A 55 -0.19 11.65 1.62
CA GLN A 55 0.00 10.20 1.47
C GLN A 55 1.48 9.79 1.66
N GLN A 56 2.42 10.64 1.30
CA GLN A 56 3.84 10.40 1.50
C GLN A 56 4.22 10.57 2.97
N ARG A 57 3.74 11.63 3.65
CA ARG A 57 3.86 11.81 5.09
C ARG A 57 3.25 10.65 5.88
N GLN A 58 2.05 10.20 5.52
CA GLN A 58 1.42 9.02 6.15
C GLN A 58 2.19 7.72 5.90
N LYS A 59 2.91 7.60 4.77
CA LYS A 59 3.81 6.47 4.51
C LYS A 59 5.14 6.58 5.26
N GLU A 60 5.62 7.78 5.48
CA GLU A 60 6.81 8.07 6.29
C GLU A 60 6.51 8.01 7.78
N SER A 61 5.28 8.34 8.21
CA SER A 61 4.82 8.17 9.60
C SER A 61 4.49 6.74 10.00
N PHE A 62 4.78 5.74 9.17
CA PHE A 62 5.01 4.37 9.63
C PHE A 62 6.33 4.33 10.41
N CYS A 63 6.44 5.25 11.34
CA CYS A 63 7.54 5.34 12.27
C CYS A 63 7.24 4.39 13.42
N LEU A 64 7.97 3.28 13.46
CA LEU A 64 8.08 2.42 14.65
C LEU A 64 8.71 3.19 15.85
N SER A 65 8.95 4.51 15.70
CA SER A 65 9.62 5.37 16.69
C SER A 65 8.83 5.62 17.96
N ASP A 66 7.49 5.47 17.92
CA ASP A 66 6.63 5.81 19.07
C ASP A 66 6.30 4.61 19.97
N GLY A 67 7.06 3.51 19.84
CA GLY A 67 6.81 2.30 20.63
C GLY A 67 5.45 1.65 20.36
N GLN A 68 4.86 1.93 19.18
CA GLN A 68 3.57 1.38 18.77
C GLN A 68 3.66 0.67 17.44
N PHE A 69 2.89 -0.42 17.31
CA PHE A 69 2.84 -1.26 16.14
C PHE A 69 1.40 -1.38 15.60
N PRO A 70 1.12 -0.89 14.38
CA PRO A 70 -0.23 -0.97 13.81
C PRO A 70 -0.55 -2.39 13.35
N LEU A 71 -1.58 -3.00 13.91
CA LEU A 71 -2.05 -4.34 13.54
C LEU A 71 -3.57 -4.41 13.67
N PHE A 72 -4.25 -4.97 12.67
CA PHE A 72 -5.71 -5.12 12.62
C PHE A 72 -6.50 -3.83 12.87
N GLY A 73 -5.98 -2.70 12.36
CA GLY A 73 -6.57 -1.38 12.54
C GLY A 73 -6.41 -0.80 13.96
N ARG A 74 -5.57 -1.40 14.80
CA ARG A 74 -5.26 -0.95 16.17
C ARG A 74 -3.78 -0.65 16.30
N MET A 75 -3.43 0.20 17.26
CA MET A 75 -2.05 0.45 17.65
C MET A 75 -1.73 -0.41 18.87
N LEU A 76 -0.81 -1.33 18.74
CA LEU A 76 -0.35 -2.22 19.80
C LEU A 76 0.94 -1.71 20.40
N PRO A 77 1.15 -1.85 21.74
CA PRO A 77 2.46 -1.59 22.33
C PRO A 77 3.55 -2.43 21.67
N MET A 78 4.71 -1.81 21.42
CA MET A 78 5.87 -2.46 20.84
C MET A 78 7.05 -2.36 21.81
N GLN A 79 7.76 -3.46 21.97
CA GLN A 79 8.97 -3.56 22.81
C GLN A 79 10.13 -4.09 21.98
N MET A 80 11.32 -3.60 22.27
CA MET A 80 12.55 -4.14 21.71
C MET A 80 12.99 -5.37 22.48
N THR A 81 13.55 -6.34 21.78
CA THR A 81 14.04 -7.59 22.36
C THR A 81 15.40 -7.96 21.78
N GLN A 82 16.19 -8.71 22.56
CA GLN A 82 17.45 -9.30 22.10
C GLN A 82 17.23 -10.60 21.30
N GLU A 83 16.01 -11.10 21.24
CA GLU A 83 15.69 -12.26 20.41
C GLU A 83 15.80 -11.90 18.92
N LYS A 84 16.30 -12.86 18.12
CA LYS A 84 16.58 -12.63 16.68
C LYS A 84 15.33 -12.58 15.81
N ALA A 85 14.19 -13.06 16.29
CA ALA A 85 12.96 -13.15 15.51
C ALA A 85 11.87 -12.25 16.10
N PRO A 86 11.15 -11.47 15.25
CA PRO A 86 10.02 -10.70 15.72
C PRO A 86 8.86 -11.63 16.10
N CYS A 87 8.13 -11.28 17.17
CA CYS A 87 6.94 -12.03 17.56
C CYS A 87 5.82 -11.11 18.05
N TRP A 88 4.60 -11.62 18.01
CA TRP A 88 3.42 -11.00 18.55
C TRP A 88 2.81 -11.93 19.60
N GLN A 89 2.70 -11.43 20.83
CA GLN A 89 2.16 -12.18 21.97
C GLN A 89 1.04 -11.37 22.58
N GLN A 90 -0.16 -11.94 22.60
CA GLN A 90 -1.36 -11.31 23.17
C GLN A 90 -1.60 -9.88 22.62
N THR A 91 -1.17 -8.85 23.35
CA THR A 91 -1.40 -7.44 23.04
C THR A 91 -0.10 -6.68 22.75
N VAL A 92 1.07 -7.33 22.83
CA VAL A 92 2.39 -6.69 22.67
C VAL A 92 3.13 -7.28 21.50
N VAL A 93 3.79 -6.42 20.73
CA VAL A 93 4.69 -6.80 19.63
C VAL A 93 6.13 -6.67 20.12
N PHE A 94 6.93 -7.68 19.85
CA PHE A 94 8.36 -7.69 20.14
C PHE A 94 9.15 -7.68 18.83
N LEU A 95 10.01 -6.68 18.68
CA LEU A 95 10.92 -6.58 17.53
C LEU A 95 12.38 -6.65 18.00
N PRO A 96 13.26 -7.32 17.24
CA PRO A 96 14.70 -7.30 17.50
C PRO A 96 15.24 -5.88 17.55
N GLU A 97 16.17 -5.61 18.45
CA GLU A 97 16.95 -4.37 18.45
C GLU A 97 17.71 -4.20 17.14
N GLY A 98 17.82 -2.98 16.63
CA GLY A 98 18.53 -2.69 15.40
C GLY A 98 18.34 -1.27 14.91
N ASP A 99 18.96 -0.97 13.78
CA ASP A 99 18.76 0.29 13.07
C ASP A 99 17.38 0.38 12.43
N GLU A 100 17.02 1.54 11.91
CA GLU A 100 15.70 1.79 11.29
C GLU A 100 15.38 0.81 10.14
N GLN A 101 16.39 0.42 9.36
CA GLN A 101 16.20 -0.52 8.24
C GLN A 101 15.98 -1.95 8.73
N GLN A 102 16.69 -2.36 9.77
CA GLN A 102 16.52 -3.65 10.43
C GLN A 102 15.15 -3.75 11.09
N LEU A 103 14.70 -2.70 11.77
CA LEU A 103 13.36 -2.62 12.36
C LEU A 103 12.25 -2.72 11.31
N LYS A 104 12.38 -2.01 10.18
CA LYS A 104 11.44 -2.13 9.05
C LYS A 104 11.40 -3.54 8.47
N SER A 105 12.54 -4.19 8.35
CA SER A 105 12.64 -5.57 7.87
C SER A 105 11.98 -6.56 8.82
N SER A 106 12.24 -6.43 10.12
CA SER A 106 11.65 -7.25 11.17
C SER A 106 10.14 -7.06 11.26
N ALA A 107 9.67 -5.82 11.16
CA ALA A 107 8.24 -5.51 11.08
C ALA A 107 7.57 -6.16 9.87
N GLU A 108 8.18 -6.07 8.68
CA GLU A 108 7.64 -6.73 7.49
C GLU A 108 7.62 -8.25 7.65
N GLN A 109 8.64 -8.83 8.25
CA GLN A 109 8.70 -10.27 8.56
C GLN A 109 7.53 -10.67 9.46
N LEU A 110 7.26 -9.91 10.52
CA LEU A 110 6.14 -10.16 11.42
C LEU A 110 4.81 -10.04 10.69
N TYR A 111 4.60 -8.98 9.91
CA TYR A 111 3.38 -8.85 9.11
C TYR A 111 3.15 -10.03 8.16
N ARG A 112 4.21 -10.52 7.51
CA ARG A 112 4.11 -11.69 6.63
C ARG A 112 3.75 -12.97 7.38
N GLN A 113 4.28 -13.13 8.58
CA GLN A 113 3.97 -14.27 9.46
C GLN A 113 2.50 -14.20 9.91
N VAL A 114 2.06 -13.06 10.46
CA VAL A 114 0.68 -12.85 10.89
C VAL A 114 -0.29 -13.00 9.72
N ALA A 115 0.04 -12.40 8.56
CA ALA A 115 -0.79 -12.52 7.37
C ALA A 115 -0.96 -13.95 6.90
N ARG A 116 0.09 -14.78 6.97
CA ARG A 116 0.00 -16.18 6.57
C ARG A 116 -0.97 -16.95 7.47
N GLN A 117 -0.86 -16.80 8.78
CA GLN A 117 -1.73 -17.47 9.74
C GLN A 117 -3.18 -16.98 9.64
N THR A 118 -3.38 -15.67 9.69
CA THR A 118 -4.72 -15.06 9.65
C THR A 118 -5.44 -15.37 8.34
N LEU A 119 -4.79 -15.15 7.20
CA LEU A 119 -5.43 -15.33 5.90
C LEU A 119 -5.66 -16.81 5.57
N GLN A 120 -4.79 -17.71 6.02
CA GLN A 120 -5.01 -19.15 5.88
C GLN A 120 -6.32 -19.55 6.59
N SER A 121 -6.46 -19.19 7.87
CA SER A 121 -7.66 -19.51 8.64
C SER A 121 -8.94 -18.86 8.06
N ARG A 122 -8.86 -17.59 7.62
CA ARG A 122 -10.03 -16.90 7.03
C ARG A 122 -10.43 -17.52 5.68
N VAL A 123 -9.46 -17.82 4.82
CA VAL A 123 -9.72 -18.47 3.53
C VAL A 123 -10.35 -19.85 3.75
N GLU A 124 -9.87 -20.68 4.66
CA GLU A 124 -10.44 -21.97 4.99
C GLU A 124 -11.90 -21.83 5.46
N HIS A 125 -12.16 -20.89 6.38
CA HIS A 125 -13.49 -20.63 6.89
C HIS A 125 -14.48 -20.22 5.78
N PHE A 126 -14.13 -19.27 4.93
CA PHE A 126 -15.00 -18.80 3.87
C PHE A 126 -15.10 -19.77 2.70
N ALA A 127 -14.04 -20.51 2.39
CA ALA A 127 -14.06 -21.55 1.37
C ALA A 127 -15.09 -22.64 1.68
N LEU A 128 -15.17 -23.07 2.95
CA LEU A 128 -16.20 -24.00 3.41
C LEU A 128 -17.62 -23.43 3.24
N LYS A 129 -17.82 -22.17 3.62
CA LYS A 129 -19.14 -21.51 3.51
C LYS A 129 -19.59 -21.32 2.06
N LEU A 130 -18.66 -21.05 1.16
CA LEU A 130 -18.94 -20.78 -0.25
C LEU A 130 -18.90 -22.04 -1.13
N GLY A 131 -18.49 -23.18 -0.59
CA GLY A 131 -18.35 -24.42 -1.35
C GLY A 131 -17.26 -24.37 -2.43
N VAL A 132 -16.20 -23.58 -2.21
CA VAL A 132 -15.09 -23.41 -3.16
C VAL A 132 -13.79 -23.97 -2.60
N GLN A 133 -12.85 -24.34 -3.49
CA GLN A 133 -11.52 -24.81 -3.10
C GLN A 133 -10.43 -23.94 -3.75
N PRO A 134 -9.76 -23.07 -3.00
CA PRO A 134 -8.60 -22.35 -3.49
C PRO A 134 -7.43 -23.31 -3.76
N ALA A 135 -6.81 -23.18 -4.94
CA ALA A 135 -5.69 -24.02 -5.34
C ALA A 135 -4.38 -23.68 -4.60
N SER A 136 -4.21 -22.44 -4.19
CA SER A 136 -3.05 -22.00 -3.39
C SER A 136 -3.30 -20.61 -2.80
N LEU A 137 -2.63 -20.31 -1.68
CA LEU A 137 -2.56 -19.00 -1.06
C LEU A 137 -1.12 -18.53 -1.01
N ARG A 138 -0.87 -17.28 -1.44
CA ARG A 138 0.44 -16.64 -1.37
C ARG A 138 0.35 -15.25 -0.74
N ILE A 139 1.33 -14.92 0.11
CA ILE A 139 1.48 -13.59 0.69
C ILE A 139 2.58 -12.84 -0.05
N ASN A 140 2.26 -11.66 -0.55
CA ASN A 140 3.18 -10.78 -1.26
C ASN A 140 3.27 -9.39 -0.63
N GLY A 141 4.04 -8.48 -1.23
CA GLY A 141 4.21 -7.10 -0.79
C GLY A 141 3.58 -6.07 -1.73
N ALA A 142 2.53 -6.42 -2.48
CA ALA A 142 1.87 -5.51 -3.41
C ALA A 142 1.37 -4.24 -2.71
N LYS A 143 1.66 -3.06 -3.31
CA LYS A 143 1.26 -1.75 -2.77
C LYS A 143 -0.04 -1.22 -3.38
N GLY A 144 -0.45 -1.74 -4.52
CA GLY A 144 -1.59 -1.23 -5.29
C GLY A 144 -2.87 -2.07 -5.20
N ARG A 145 -2.84 -3.22 -4.50
CA ARG A 145 -4.00 -4.10 -4.33
C ARG A 145 -3.88 -4.91 -3.04
N TRP A 146 -5.01 -5.19 -2.41
CA TRP A 146 -5.09 -5.99 -1.20
C TRP A 146 -5.03 -7.49 -1.47
N GLY A 147 -5.69 -7.94 -2.53
CA GLY A 147 -5.73 -9.32 -2.94
C GLY A 147 -6.00 -9.50 -4.43
N SER A 148 -5.88 -10.73 -4.91
CA SER A 148 -6.28 -11.15 -6.25
C SER A 148 -6.53 -12.66 -6.28
N CYS A 149 -7.55 -13.06 -7.06
CA CYS A 149 -7.80 -14.44 -7.42
C CYS A 149 -7.53 -14.63 -8.92
N SER A 150 -6.81 -15.68 -9.29
CA SER A 150 -6.61 -16.02 -10.71
C SER A 150 -7.69 -16.98 -11.20
N GLY A 151 -7.88 -17.10 -12.54
CA GLY A 151 -8.77 -18.08 -13.13
C GLY A 151 -8.46 -19.55 -12.81
N LYS A 152 -7.34 -19.81 -12.12
CA LYS A 152 -6.95 -21.14 -11.60
C LYS A 152 -7.13 -21.23 -10.08
N ASN A 153 -7.99 -20.43 -9.49
CA ASN A 153 -8.28 -20.37 -8.06
C ASN A 153 -7.03 -20.16 -7.17
N ARG A 154 -6.01 -19.46 -7.69
CA ARG A 154 -4.83 -19.11 -6.90
C ARG A 154 -5.02 -17.74 -6.26
N LEU A 155 -4.99 -17.71 -4.94
CA LEU A 155 -5.14 -16.50 -4.13
C LEU A 155 -3.78 -15.88 -3.84
N ASN A 156 -3.71 -14.54 -3.98
CA ASN A 156 -2.56 -13.76 -3.57
C ASN A 156 -3.05 -12.58 -2.74
N PHE A 157 -2.49 -12.38 -1.55
CA PHE A 157 -2.82 -11.25 -0.69
C PHE A 157 -1.57 -10.46 -0.34
N SER A 158 -1.74 -9.15 -0.17
CA SER A 158 -0.69 -8.29 0.36
C SER A 158 -0.64 -8.42 1.88
N TRP A 159 0.55 -8.58 2.45
CA TRP A 159 0.71 -8.55 3.91
C TRP A 159 0.21 -7.23 4.54
N ARG A 160 0.16 -6.14 3.75
CA ARG A 160 -0.38 -4.85 4.18
C ARG A 160 -1.85 -4.89 4.57
N LEU A 161 -2.55 -5.93 4.18
CA LEU A 161 -3.93 -6.17 4.60
C LEU A 161 -4.04 -6.29 6.13
N MET A 162 -2.97 -6.70 6.82
CA MET A 162 -2.91 -6.77 8.29
C MET A 162 -2.95 -5.40 8.99
N LEU A 163 -2.76 -4.31 8.24
CA LEU A 163 -2.95 -2.95 8.74
C LEU A 163 -4.42 -2.55 8.83
N ALA A 164 -5.29 -3.24 8.09
CA ALA A 164 -6.72 -2.97 8.07
C ALA A 164 -7.46 -3.67 9.23
N PRO A 165 -8.60 -3.14 9.66
CA PRO A 165 -9.48 -3.82 10.62
C PRO A 165 -9.92 -5.21 10.13
N GLU A 166 -10.20 -6.12 11.07
CA GLU A 166 -10.52 -7.51 10.75
C GLU A 166 -11.72 -7.66 9.80
N HIS A 167 -12.77 -6.85 9.96
CA HIS A 167 -13.92 -6.87 9.05
C HIS A 167 -13.57 -6.49 7.60
N CYS A 168 -12.55 -5.63 7.40
CA CYS A 168 -12.04 -5.32 6.08
C CYS A 168 -11.22 -6.49 5.50
N ILE A 169 -10.53 -7.24 6.34
CA ILE A 169 -9.81 -8.45 5.93
C ILE A 169 -10.82 -9.49 5.42
N ASP A 170 -11.89 -9.72 6.17
CA ASP A 170 -12.95 -10.65 5.79
C ASP A 170 -13.59 -10.25 4.45
N TYR A 171 -13.89 -8.97 4.26
CA TYR A 171 -14.42 -8.44 2.99
C TYR A 171 -13.50 -8.69 1.80
N VAL A 172 -12.18 -8.64 1.98
CA VAL A 172 -11.21 -8.87 0.90
C VAL A 172 -11.02 -10.36 0.62
N VAL A 173 -11.25 -11.22 1.61
CA VAL A 173 -11.09 -12.68 1.50
C VAL A 173 -12.30 -13.34 0.80
N VAL A 174 -13.50 -12.82 1.02
CA VAL A 174 -14.75 -13.28 0.38
C VAL A 174 -14.84 -12.82 -1.06
#